data_7ae189d791481d69360e586b3deb8137
#
_entry.id   7ae189d791481d69360e586b3deb8137
#
_cell.length_a   1.000
_cell.length_b   1.000
_cell.length_c   1.000
_cell.angle_alpha   90.00
_cell.angle_beta   90.00
_cell.angle_gamma   90.00
#
_symmetry.space_group_name_H-M   'P 1'
#
loop_
_entity.id
_entity.type
_entity.pdbx_description
1 polymer ?
#
loop_
_entity_poly.entity_id
_entity_poly.type
_entity_poly.pdbx_seq_one_letter_code
_entity_poly.pdbx_strand_id
1 'polypeptide(L)'
;MKDSYIPKGGGPLVEMGNHRAYVKAQSTETVGSFSLSHVHADAGGGVPPHIHRREDEAFYILEGRFQFLVGERAFEAGPDDTILGPRDVAHGWQCISPEGGRLLIFFAPGANMEAFGFAFAQRISSREAVEPAMMAALAAEYGIEMLPHH
;
A
#
# COMPACT_ATOMS: atom_id res chain seq x y z
N MET A 1 6.43 13.91 17.38
CA MET A 1 7.20 13.24 16.31
C MET A 1 8.67 13.36 16.60
N LYS A 2 9.40 12.28 16.41
CA LYS A 2 10.86 12.30 16.57
C LYS A 2 11.52 12.85 15.31
N ASP A 3 12.60 13.62 15.49
CA ASP A 3 13.45 13.95 14.35
C ASP A 3 14.27 12.72 13.98
N SER A 4 14.34 12.40 12.67
CA SER A 4 15.13 11.26 12.21
C SER A 4 15.54 11.45 10.75
N TYR A 5 16.56 10.71 10.37
CA TYR A 5 17.04 10.65 8.99
C TYR A 5 17.10 9.20 8.55
N ILE A 6 16.34 8.90 7.51
CA ILE A 6 16.27 7.56 6.93
C ILE A 6 16.92 7.63 5.54
N PRO A 7 18.11 7.08 5.35
CA PRO A 7 18.81 7.17 4.07
C PRO A 7 18.15 6.33 2.99
N LYS A 8 18.63 6.49 1.77
CA LYS A 8 18.22 5.67 0.62
C LYS A 8 18.34 4.18 0.97
N GLY A 9 17.30 3.42 0.71
CA GLY A 9 17.24 1.99 1.01
C GLY A 9 17.01 1.66 2.47
N GLY A 10 16.94 2.65 3.35
CA GLY A 10 16.66 2.44 4.77
C GLY A 10 15.18 2.29 5.07
N GLY A 11 14.90 1.93 6.32
CA GLY A 11 13.57 1.63 6.82
C GLY A 11 13.24 0.14 6.74
N PRO A 12 12.30 -0.34 7.59
CA PRO A 12 11.89 -1.74 7.52
C PRO A 12 11.31 -2.11 6.17
N LEU A 13 11.65 -3.30 5.68
CA LEU A 13 11.10 -3.83 4.43
C LEU A 13 9.89 -4.69 4.75
N VAL A 14 8.78 -4.41 4.07
CA VAL A 14 7.55 -5.19 4.13
C VAL A 14 7.31 -5.81 2.76
N GLU A 15 7.40 -7.13 2.68
CA GLU A 15 7.17 -7.88 1.44
C GLU A 15 5.69 -8.19 1.27
N MET A 16 5.10 -7.74 0.16
CA MET A 16 3.68 -7.90 -0.13
C MET A 16 3.41 -8.88 -1.28
N GLY A 17 4.44 -9.58 -1.76
CA GLY A 17 4.33 -10.54 -2.85
C GLY A 17 4.63 -9.94 -4.21
N ASN A 18 3.74 -9.11 -4.74
CA ASN A 18 3.91 -8.46 -6.05
C ASN A 18 4.40 -7.01 -5.95
N HIS A 19 4.64 -6.54 -4.75
CA HIS A 19 5.26 -5.27 -4.46
C HIS A 19 5.89 -5.33 -3.08
N ARG A 20 6.77 -4.39 -2.77
CA ARG A 20 7.46 -4.31 -1.48
C ARG A 20 7.56 -2.87 -1.02
N ALA A 21 7.39 -2.68 0.28
CA ALA A 21 7.37 -1.35 0.88
C ALA A 21 8.56 -1.19 1.83
N TYR A 22 9.34 -0.13 1.63
CA TYR A 22 10.30 0.33 2.62
C TYR A 22 9.61 1.41 3.44
N VAL A 23 9.38 1.15 4.72
CA VAL A 23 8.66 2.08 5.59
C VAL A 23 9.62 3.20 5.99
N LYS A 24 9.48 4.36 5.34
CA LYS A 24 10.40 5.49 5.50
C LYS A 24 10.06 6.34 6.72
N ALA A 25 8.78 6.45 7.06
CA ALA A 25 8.35 7.09 8.30
C ALA A 25 7.43 6.12 9.02
N GLN A 26 7.91 5.57 10.13
CA GLN A 26 7.15 4.62 10.94
C GLN A 26 6.21 5.36 11.88
N SER A 27 5.08 4.74 12.20
CA SER A 27 4.10 5.32 13.13
C SER A 27 4.68 5.55 14.52
N THR A 28 5.68 4.76 14.93
CA THR A 28 6.40 4.99 16.18
C THR A 28 7.17 6.31 16.16
N GLU A 29 7.63 6.74 15.00
CA GLU A 29 8.34 8.01 14.83
C GLU A 29 7.38 9.19 14.72
N THR A 30 6.23 8.98 14.09
CA THR A 30 5.21 10.02 13.85
C THR A 30 4.15 10.10 14.95
N VAL A 31 4.27 9.28 15.99
CA VAL A 31 3.28 9.13 17.08
C VAL A 31 1.91 8.79 16.52
N GLY A 32 1.89 7.91 15.52
CA GLY A 32 0.67 7.41 14.89
C GLY A 32 -0.01 8.34 13.89
N SER A 33 0.52 9.57 13.70
CA SER A 33 -0.11 10.56 12.82
C SER A 33 -0.18 10.09 11.38
N PHE A 34 0.89 9.47 10.89
CA PHE A 34 0.95 8.95 9.52
C PHE A 34 2.04 7.90 9.40
N SER A 35 2.01 7.16 8.30
CA SER A 35 3.15 6.37 7.84
C SER A 35 3.44 6.73 6.38
N LEU A 36 4.70 6.60 5.98
CA LEU A 36 5.15 6.88 4.62
C LEU A 36 6.01 5.72 4.16
N SER A 37 5.67 5.13 3.03
CA SER A 37 6.44 4.03 2.45
C SER A 37 6.88 4.36 1.04
N HIS A 38 8.09 3.91 0.71
CA HIS A 38 8.60 3.87 -0.66
C HIS A 38 8.32 2.47 -1.20
N VAL A 39 7.46 2.38 -2.20
CA VAL A 39 6.98 1.12 -2.73
C VAL A 39 7.58 0.83 -4.09
N HIS A 40 8.12 -0.37 -4.24
CA HIS A 40 8.59 -0.92 -5.52
C HIS A 40 7.56 -1.95 -5.97
N ALA A 41 6.94 -1.71 -7.12
CA ALA A 41 5.94 -2.61 -7.69
C ALA A 41 6.53 -3.38 -8.87
N ASP A 42 6.26 -4.69 -8.90
CA ASP A 42 6.58 -5.50 -10.07
C ASP A 42 5.61 -5.16 -11.20
N ALA A 43 5.97 -5.52 -12.43
CA ALA A 43 5.03 -5.41 -13.55
C ALA A 43 3.78 -6.23 -13.21
N GLY A 44 2.61 -5.62 -13.32
CA GLY A 44 1.33 -6.24 -12.95
C GLY A 44 1.03 -6.22 -11.46
N GLY A 45 1.98 -5.79 -10.62
CA GLY A 45 1.80 -5.74 -9.17
C GLY A 45 0.90 -4.61 -8.73
N GLY A 46 0.27 -4.78 -7.57
CA GLY A 46 -0.62 -3.79 -7.00
C GLY A 46 -1.58 -4.40 -6.00
N VAL A 47 -2.64 -3.66 -5.73
CA VAL A 47 -3.68 -4.07 -4.79
C VAL A 47 -5.03 -3.96 -5.49
N PRO A 48 -5.81 -5.07 -5.55
CA PRO A 48 -7.15 -5.03 -6.16
C PRO A 48 -8.10 -4.12 -5.36
N PRO A 49 -9.26 -3.77 -5.93
CA PRO A 49 -10.18 -2.83 -5.28
C PRO A 49 -10.55 -3.23 -3.85
N HIS A 50 -10.47 -2.25 -2.96
CA HIS A 50 -10.73 -2.41 -1.53
C HIS A 50 -11.12 -1.07 -0.90
N ILE A 51 -11.60 -1.12 0.34
CA ILE A 51 -11.99 0.07 1.09
C ILE A 51 -11.24 0.06 2.42
N HIS A 52 -10.57 1.17 2.74
CA HIS A 52 -10.01 1.39 4.07
C HIS A 52 -11.04 2.07 4.95
N ARG A 53 -11.38 1.46 6.09
CA ARG A 53 -12.35 2.02 7.03
C ARG A 53 -11.71 2.90 8.10
N ARG A 54 -10.39 2.84 8.26
CA ARG A 54 -9.68 3.47 9.39
C ARG A 54 -8.68 4.55 8.99
N GLU A 55 -8.29 4.65 7.71
CA GLU A 55 -7.28 5.60 7.26
C GLU A 55 -7.58 6.20 5.92
N ASP A 56 -7.03 7.39 5.71
CA ASP A 56 -6.92 8.00 4.38
C ASP A 56 -5.60 7.58 3.76
N GLU A 57 -5.55 7.47 2.45
CA GLU A 57 -4.37 7.06 1.71
C GLU A 57 -4.05 8.07 0.60
N ALA A 58 -2.77 8.32 0.39
CA ALA A 58 -2.31 9.15 -0.71
C ALA A 58 -1.16 8.46 -1.42
N PHE A 59 -1.07 8.67 -2.73
CA PHE A 59 -0.04 8.09 -3.60
C PHE A 59 0.66 9.20 -4.36
N TYR A 60 1.97 9.08 -4.49
CA TYR A 60 2.76 9.95 -5.36
C TYR A 60 3.66 9.06 -6.21
N ILE A 61 3.51 9.12 -7.54
CA ILE A 61 4.23 8.25 -8.45
C ILE A 61 5.62 8.82 -8.72
N LEU A 62 6.66 7.99 -8.55
CA LEU A 62 8.03 8.34 -8.81
C LEU A 62 8.50 7.84 -10.18
N GLU A 63 8.09 6.63 -10.55
CA GLU A 63 8.57 5.97 -11.76
C GLU A 63 7.55 4.95 -12.25
N GLY A 64 7.38 4.85 -13.56
CA GLY A 64 6.48 3.89 -14.18
C GLY A 64 5.06 4.43 -14.35
N ARG A 65 4.18 3.57 -14.86
CA ARG A 65 2.78 3.90 -15.08
C ARG A 65 1.89 2.94 -14.32
N PHE A 66 0.78 3.48 -13.85
CA PHE A 66 -0.15 2.75 -13.00
C PHE A 66 -1.57 2.96 -13.46
N GLN A 67 -2.37 1.91 -13.38
CA GLN A 67 -3.81 1.99 -13.53
C GLN A 67 -4.42 2.15 -12.14
N PHE A 68 -5.25 3.15 -11.95
CA PHE A 68 -5.96 3.41 -10.70
C PHE A 68 -7.46 3.31 -10.88
N LEU A 69 -8.12 2.83 -9.83
CA LEU A 69 -9.56 2.96 -9.65
C LEU A 69 -9.77 3.73 -8.34
N VAL A 70 -10.51 4.83 -8.37
CA VAL A 70 -10.89 5.58 -7.16
C VAL A 70 -12.37 5.92 -7.29
N GLY A 71 -13.20 5.35 -6.41
CA GLY A 71 -14.64 5.44 -6.54
C GLY A 71 -15.09 4.81 -7.85
N GLU A 72 -15.76 5.57 -8.70
CA GLU A 72 -16.22 5.11 -10.02
C GLU A 72 -15.28 5.51 -11.16
N ARG A 73 -14.16 6.17 -10.83
CA ARG A 73 -13.22 6.67 -11.84
C ARG A 73 -12.06 5.71 -12.03
N ALA A 74 -11.83 5.31 -13.28
CA ALA A 74 -10.65 4.55 -13.67
C ALA A 74 -9.76 5.44 -14.53
N PHE A 75 -8.46 5.47 -14.25
CA PHE A 75 -7.52 6.33 -14.98
C PHE A 75 -6.11 5.79 -14.87
N GLU A 76 -5.25 6.20 -15.81
CA GLU A 76 -3.82 5.94 -15.74
C GLU A 76 -3.11 7.14 -15.14
N ALA A 77 -2.04 6.85 -14.39
CA ALA A 77 -1.21 7.87 -13.76
C ALA A 77 0.27 7.54 -13.98
N GLY A 78 1.09 8.57 -14.01
CA GLY A 78 2.53 8.47 -14.24
C GLY A 78 3.34 9.37 -13.31
N PRO A 79 4.67 9.49 -13.54
CA PRO A 79 5.55 10.22 -12.64
C PRO A 79 5.05 11.62 -12.33
N ASP A 80 5.16 11.99 -11.05
CA ASP A 80 4.76 13.26 -10.46
C ASP A 80 3.24 13.46 -10.32
N ASP A 81 2.44 12.45 -10.68
CA ASP A 81 1.01 12.47 -10.40
C ASP A 81 0.74 12.11 -8.95
N THR A 82 -0.29 12.73 -8.37
CA THR A 82 -0.77 12.47 -7.01
C THR A 82 -2.18 11.92 -7.06
N ILE A 83 -2.43 10.86 -6.30
CA ILE A 83 -3.76 10.25 -6.21
C ILE A 83 -4.17 10.24 -4.73
N LEU A 84 -5.40 10.62 -4.46
CA LEU A 84 -5.97 10.54 -3.12
C LEU A 84 -7.00 9.42 -3.07
N GLY A 85 -6.83 8.50 -2.12
CA GLY A 85 -7.77 7.44 -1.82
C GLY A 85 -8.39 7.67 -0.44
N PRO A 86 -9.45 8.47 -0.34
CA PRO A 86 -10.05 8.79 0.95
C PRO A 86 -10.60 7.55 1.66
N ARG A 87 -10.64 7.64 2.97
CA ARG A 87 -11.33 6.66 3.82
C ARG A 87 -12.75 6.42 3.31
N ASP A 88 -13.18 5.18 3.37
CA ASP A 88 -14.53 4.74 2.93
C ASP A 88 -14.79 4.82 1.42
N VAL A 89 -13.82 5.23 0.62
CA VAL A 89 -13.93 5.26 -0.84
C VAL A 89 -13.15 4.09 -1.42
N ALA A 90 -13.81 3.28 -2.23
CA ALA A 90 -13.19 2.12 -2.89
C ALA A 90 -12.05 2.56 -3.81
N HIS A 91 -10.92 1.89 -3.73
CA HIS A 91 -9.82 2.15 -4.65
C HIS A 91 -8.94 0.92 -4.83
N GLY A 92 -8.18 0.92 -5.92
CA GLY A 92 -7.20 -0.11 -6.23
C GLY A 92 -6.18 0.43 -7.22
N TRP A 93 -5.06 -0.28 -7.35
CA TRP A 93 -4.02 0.16 -8.27
C TRP A 93 -3.22 -1.03 -8.80
N GLN A 94 -2.67 -0.86 -9.99
CA GLN A 94 -1.84 -1.86 -10.64
C GLN A 94 -0.75 -1.18 -11.46
N CYS A 95 0.48 -1.67 -11.32
CA CYS A 95 1.59 -1.23 -12.16
C CYS A 95 1.42 -1.83 -13.55
N ILE A 96 1.37 -0.97 -14.57
CA ILE A 96 1.19 -1.40 -15.96
C ILE A 96 2.46 -1.25 -16.81
N SER A 97 3.54 -0.75 -16.20
CA SER A 97 4.84 -0.67 -16.89
C SER A 97 5.51 -2.04 -16.89
N PRO A 98 6.05 -2.49 -18.05
CA PRO A 98 6.76 -3.77 -18.13
C PRO A 98 7.98 -3.88 -17.22
N GLU A 99 8.60 -2.77 -16.88
CA GLU A 99 9.80 -2.71 -16.02
C GLU A 99 9.45 -2.56 -14.53
N GLY A 100 8.15 -2.54 -14.18
CA GLY A 100 7.73 -2.21 -12.84
C GLY A 100 7.68 -0.71 -12.60
N GLY A 101 7.54 -0.30 -11.35
CA GLY A 101 7.45 1.10 -11.02
C GLY A 101 7.73 1.38 -9.55
N ARG A 102 7.75 2.66 -9.19
CA ARG A 102 7.98 3.11 -7.82
C ARG A 102 7.01 4.23 -7.47
N LEU A 103 6.50 4.19 -6.26
CA LEU A 103 5.59 5.22 -5.76
C LEU A 103 5.77 5.37 -4.26
N LEU A 104 5.39 6.53 -3.76
CA LEU A 104 5.25 6.75 -2.32
C LEU A 104 3.81 6.48 -1.94
N ILE A 105 3.61 5.80 -0.82
CA ILE A 105 2.28 5.58 -0.24
C ILE A 105 2.28 6.12 1.19
N PHE A 106 1.26 6.91 1.47
CA PHE A 106 1.08 7.62 2.73
C PHE A 106 -0.27 7.21 3.33
N PHE A 107 -0.27 6.83 4.61
CA PHE A 107 -1.48 6.53 5.37
C PHE A 107 -1.60 7.44 6.58
N ALA A 108 -2.79 7.96 6.82
CA ALA A 108 -3.09 8.75 8.00
C ALA A 108 -4.45 8.33 8.60
N PRO A 109 -4.46 7.82 9.85
CA PRO A 109 -3.32 7.48 10.73
C PRO A 109 -2.48 6.30 10.19
N GLY A 110 -1.27 6.13 10.74
CA GLY A 110 -0.29 5.20 10.17
C GLY A 110 -0.19 3.82 10.81
N ALA A 111 -0.51 3.69 12.09
CA ALA A 111 -0.18 2.48 12.87
C ALA A 111 -0.89 1.21 12.39
N ASN A 112 -2.16 1.33 12.01
CA ASN A 112 -2.97 0.18 11.62
C ASN A 112 -2.44 -0.48 10.33
N MET A 113 -2.08 0.32 9.34
CA MET A 113 -1.59 -0.21 8.06
C MET A 113 -0.18 -0.78 8.15
N GLU A 114 0.67 -0.24 9.02
CA GLU A 114 1.96 -0.86 9.30
C GLU A 114 1.76 -2.24 9.92
N ALA A 115 0.88 -2.35 10.91
CA ALA A 115 0.57 -3.63 11.56
C ALA A 115 0.02 -4.64 10.55
N PHE A 116 -0.87 -4.21 9.66
CA PHE A 116 -1.39 -5.06 8.59
C PHE A 116 -0.26 -5.54 7.66
N GLY A 117 0.60 -4.62 7.23
CA GLY A 117 1.71 -4.94 6.33
C GLY A 117 2.63 -6.00 6.91
N PHE A 118 3.02 -5.87 8.17
CA PHE A 118 3.86 -6.87 8.85
C PHE A 118 3.14 -8.22 9.01
N ALA A 119 1.86 -8.21 9.33
CA ALA A 119 1.07 -9.44 9.44
C ALA A 119 0.95 -10.15 8.09
N PHE A 120 0.71 -9.40 7.03
CA PHE A 120 0.64 -9.91 5.66
C PHE A 120 1.98 -10.53 5.24
N ALA A 121 3.08 -9.80 5.44
CA ALA A 121 4.42 -10.27 5.09
C ALA A 121 4.79 -11.56 5.83
N GLN A 122 4.38 -11.68 7.08
CA GLN A 122 4.61 -12.88 7.87
C GLN A 122 3.87 -14.10 7.30
N ARG A 123 2.64 -13.90 6.81
CA ARG A 123 1.88 -14.97 6.16
C ARG A 123 2.55 -15.45 4.89
N ILE A 124 3.05 -14.54 4.07
CA ILE A 124 3.78 -14.87 2.85
C ILE A 124 5.05 -15.67 3.18
N SER A 125 5.81 -15.25 4.18
CA SER A 125 7.09 -15.88 4.55
C SER A 125 6.92 -17.28 5.15
N SER A 126 5.76 -17.60 5.72
CA SER A 126 5.49 -18.91 6.31
C SER A 126 5.30 -20.00 5.26
N ARG A 127 5.29 -19.68 3.98
CA ARG A 127 5.08 -20.60 2.84
C ARG A 127 3.73 -21.34 2.87
N GLU A 128 2.81 -20.90 3.70
CA GLU A 128 1.44 -21.40 3.63
C GLU A 128 0.79 -20.88 2.36
N ALA A 129 -0.05 -21.68 1.73
CA ALA A 129 -0.81 -21.23 0.57
C ALA A 129 -1.68 -20.04 0.95
N VAL A 130 -1.49 -18.92 0.25
CA VAL A 130 -2.24 -17.70 0.54
C VAL A 130 -3.53 -17.73 -0.28
N GLU A 131 -4.58 -18.26 0.33
CA GLU A 131 -5.90 -18.29 -0.27
C GLU A 131 -6.53 -16.89 -0.25
N PRO A 132 -7.21 -16.45 -1.34
CA PRO A 132 -7.87 -15.15 -1.37
C PRO A 132 -8.80 -14.91 -0.19
N ALA A 133 -9.55 -15.94 0.23
CA ALA A 133 -10.45 -15.85 1.39
C ALA A 133 -9.71 -15.58 2.69
N MET A 134 -8.52 -16.17 2.87
CA MET A 134 -7.69 -15.94 4.05
C MET A 134 -7.15 -14.51 4.08
N MET A 135 -6.76 -14.01 2.90
CA MET A 135 -6.26 -12.63 2.79
C MET A 135 -7.36 -11.62 3.06
N ALA A 136 -8.57 -11.87 2.54
CA ALA A 136 -9.73 -11.02 2.82
C ALA A 136 -10.06 -11.01 4.32
N ALA A 137 -9.98 -12.17 4.97
CA ALA A 137 -10.23 -12.28 6.41
C ALA A 137 -9.17 -11.51 7.22
N LEU A 138 -7.89 -11.64 6.86
CA LEU A 138 -6.81 -10.89 7.52
C LEU A 138 -7.02 -9.39 7.32
N ALA A 139 -7.30 -8.95 6.10
CA ALA A 139 -7.55 -7.56 5.80
C ALA A 139 -8.72 -7.00 6.63
N ALA A 140 -9.80 -7.78 6.79
CA ALA A 140 -10.97 -7.37 7.56
C ALA A 140 -10.63 -7.07 9.03
N GLU A 141 -9.69 -7.79 9.62
CA GLU A 141 -9.23 -7.54 11.00
C GLU A 141 -8.63 -6.13 11.16
N TYR A 142 -8.12 -5.58 10.07
CA TYR A 142 -7.49 -4.25 10.04
C TYR A 142 -8.39 -3.18 9.41
N GLY A 143 -9.67 -3.46 9.27
CA GLY A 143 -10.64 -2.51 8.72
C GLY A 143 -10.53 -2.31 7.21
N ILE A 144 -10.00 -3.29 6.49
CA ILE A 144 -9.87 -3.28 5.03
C ILE A 144 -10.89 -4.26 4.46
N GLU A 145 -11.80 -3.75 3.64
CA GLU A 145 -12.81 -4.56 2.97
C GLU A 145 -12.38 -4.81 1.53
N MET A 146 -12.04 -6.08 1.21
CA MET A 146 -11.72 -6.45 -0.16
C MET A 146 -13.03 -6.58 -0.94
N LEU A 147 -13.08 -5.97 -2.12
CA LEU A 147 -14.28 -5.97 -2.95
C LEU A 147 -14.27 -7.14 -3.93
N PRO A 148 -15.48 -7.61 -4.36
CA PRO A 148 -15.55 -8.60 -5.42
C PRO A 148 -14.81 -8.09 -6.67
N HIS A 149 -14.02 -8.98 -7.28
CA HIS A 149 -13.18 -8.66 -8.42
C HIS A 149 -13.63 -9.52 -9.60
N HIS A 150 -14.12 -8.86 -10.67
CA HIS A 150 -14.59 -9.50 -11.88
C HIS A 150 -13.61 -9.37 -13.03
#